data_d4d2cf54c8e5d5c4b84338f63b3f0000
#
_entry.id   d4d2cf54c8e5d5c4b84338f63b3f0000
#
_cell.length_a   1.000
_cell.length_b   1.000
_cell.length_c   1.000
_cell.angle_alpha   90.00
_cell.angle_beta   90.00
_cell.angle_gamma   90.00
#
_symmetry.space_group_name_H-M   'P 1'
#
loop_
_entity.id
_entity.type
_entity.pdbx_description
1 polymer ?
#
loop_
_entity_poly.entity_id
_entity_poly.type
_entity_poly.pdbx_seq_one_letter_code
_entity_poly.pdbx_strand_id
1 'polypeptide(L)'
;MAAVLIVAAVVGTALAGSGYWTLWQSRNSSSAEPLPASLIAFPERKPLAEFILVDDEKGVFDLKSLESRWSFIFFGFMYCPDICPTTLYDLSLVKREMVALGIRQSDIQFVFISVDPARDKAAQIQRYVQYFDPAFLGATGSIGQLTNLTRQLGAPFRAEPETSTNVYEVTHSSAVYVVDPLGHYAGIISPPFVASDVAAQFAELYRANEGLELALGD
;
A
#
# COMPACT_ATOMS: atom_id res chain seq x y z
N MET A 1 30.53 44.37 -49.17
CA MET A 1 31.00 44.12 -47.79
C MET A 1 29.87 44.04 -46.76
N ALA A 2 28.75 44.77 -46.87
CA ALA A 2 27.63 44.74 -45.95
C ALA A 2 26.91 43.36 -45.88
N ALA A 3 26.72 42.65 -47.01
CA ALA A 3 26.02 41.39 -47.09
C ALA A 3 26.75 40.21 -46.32
N VAL A 4 28.07 40.22 -46.31
CA VAL A 4 28.90 39.20 -45.63
C VAL A 4 28.81 39.35 -44.11
N LEU A 5 28.73 40.59 -43.62
CA LEU A 5 28.60 40.85 -42.17
C LEU A 5 27.22 40.46 -41.63
N ILE A 6 26.15 40.61 -42.43
CA ILE A 6 24.79 40.19 -42.02
C ILE A 6 24.71 38.65 -41.91
N VAL A 7 25.27 37.92 -42.86
CA VAL A 7 25.27 36.44 -42.82
C VAL A 7 26.05 35.92 -41.62
N ALA A 8 27.21 36.50 -41.30
CA ALA A 8 28.00 36.11 -40.14
C ALA A 8 27.25 36.38 -38.81
N ALA A 9 26.50 37.48 -38.71
CA ALA A 9 25.72 37.77 -37.50
C ALA A 9 24.54 36.80 -37.31
N VAL A 10 23.84 36.41 -38.38
CA VAL A 10 22.70 35.48 -38.31
C VAL A 10 23.18 34.05 -37.95
N VAL A 11 24.31 33.61 -38.53
CA VAL A 11 24.87 32.28 -38.18
C VAL A 11 25.40 32.27 -36.75
N GLY A 12 26.03 33.35 -36.29
CA GLY A 12 26.52 33.44 -34.90
C GLY A 12 25.41 33.38 -33.86
N THR A 13 24.27 34.03 -34.10
CA THR A 13 23.10 34.00 -33.19
C THR A 13 22.39 32.65 -33.22
N ALA A 14 22.34 31.96 -34.37
CA ALA A 14 21.77 30.59 -34.44
C ALA A 14 22.60 29.57 -33.68
N LEU A 15 23.92 29.65 -33.78
CA LEU A 15 24.84 28.74 -33.05
C LEU A 15 24.85 29.02 -31.53
N ALA A 16 24.80 30.27 -31.12
CA ALA A 16 24.70 30.65 -29.72
C ALA A 16 23.33 30.24 -29.10
N GLY A 17 22.24 30.40 -29.86
CA GLY A 17 20.90 29.98 -29.44
C GLY A 17 20.77 28.46 -29.28
N SER A 18 21.37 27.66 -30.19
CA SER A 18 21.34 26.21 -30.09
C SER A 18 22.16 25.70 -28.91
N GLY A 19 23.32 26.29 -28.64
CA GLY A 19 24.13 25.96 -27.46
C GLY A 19 23.47 26.31 -26.12
N TYR A 20 22.81 27.48 -26.11
CA TYR A 20 22.05 27.91 -24.93
C TYR A 20 20.84 26.98 -24.66
N TRP A 21 20.11 26.57 -25.69
CA TRP A 21 18.97 25.68 -25.62
C TRP A 21 19.37 24.29 -25.12
N THR A 22 20.47 23.70 -25.59
CA THR A 22 20.97 22.40 -25.12
C THR A 22 21.45 22.45 -23.67
N LEU A 23 22.12 23.52 -23.26
CA LEU A 23 22.53 23.75 -21.88
C LEU A 23 21.31 23.98 -20.96
N TRP A 24 20.29 24.65 -21.44
CA TRP A 24 19.03 24.83 -20.68
C TRP A 24 18.28 23.52 -20.54
N GLN A 25 18.19 22.70 -21.60
CA GLN A 25 17.60 21.36 -21.55
C GLN A 25 18.37 20.43 -20.61
N SER A 26 19.69 20.43 -20.63
CA SER A 26 20.50 19.59 -19.74
C SER A 26 20.43 20.03 -18.26
N ARG A 27 20.18 21.31 -18.00
CA ARG A 27 19.97 21.84 -16.64
C ARG A 27 18.56 21.60 -16.12
N ASN A 28 17.56 21.55 -17.03
CA ASN A 28 16.16 21.28 -16.67
C ASN A 28 15.76 19.81 -16.82
N SER A 29 16.66 18.94 -17.25
CA SER A 29 16.52 17.50 -16.98
C SER A 29 16.77 17.30 -15.48
N SER A 30 15.87 17.80 -14.65
CA SER A 30 15.73 17.27 -13.29
C SER A 30 15.51 15.78 -13.47
N SER A 31 16.56 14.98 -13.26
CA SER A 31 16.36 13.63 -12.80
C SER A 31 15.52 13.82 -11.53
N ALA A 32 14.20 13.65 -11.64
CA ALA A 32 13.37 13.49 -10.46
C ALA A 32 14.06 12.39 -9.67
N GLU A 33 14.58 12.73 -8.48
CA GLU A 33 15.07 11.69 -7.59
C GLU A 33 13.95 10.65 -7.48
N PRO A 34 14.26 9.36 -7.66
CA PRO A 34 13.24 8.35 -7.51
C PRO A 34 12.60 8.58 -6.14
N LEU A 35 11.28 8.77 -6.12
CA LEU A 35 10.55 8.84 -4.86
C LEU A 35 10.94 7.61 -4.04
N PRO A 36 11.15 7.75 -2.73
CA PRO A 36 11.49 6.60 -1.90
C PRO A 36 10.44 5.50 -2.14
N ALA A 37 10.91 4.27 -2.26
CA ALA A 37 10.03 3.14 -2.55
C ALA A 37 8.85 3.12 -1.57
N SER A 38 7.63 3.19 -2.09
CA SER A 38 6.41 3.15 -1.28
C SER A 38 6.21 1.79 -0.64
N LEU A 39 6.60 0.71 -1.33
CA LEU A 39 6.64 -0.66 -0.82
C LEU A 39 8.09 -1.02 -0.45
N ILE A 40 8.31 -1.29 0.82
CA ILE A 40 9.57 -1.83 1.35
C ILE A 40 9.36 -3.32 1.61
N ALA A 41 9.91 -4.17 0.73
CA ALA A 41 9.94 -5.62 0.94
C ALA A 41 11.08 -6.00 1.89
N PHE A 42 10.83 -6.93 2.80
CA PHE A 42 11.82 -7.39 3.76
C PHE A 42 12.65 -8.55 3.18
N PRO A 43 13.98 -8.51 3.29
CA PRO A 43 14.85 -9.61 2.88
C PRO A 43 14.64 -10.86 3.75
N GLU A 44 14.35 -10.67 5.04
CA GLU A 44 13.98 -11.73 5.98
C GLU A 44 12.52 -11.55 6.41
N ARG A 45 11.69 -12.48 6.00
CA ARG A 45 10.26 -12.49 6.35
C ARG A 45 10.07 -13.16 7.71
N LYS A 46 9.18 -12.61 8.53
CA LYS A 46 8.92 -13.12 9.89
C LYS A 46 7.58 -13.86 9.91
N PRO A 47 7.56 -15.15 10.33
CA PRO A 47 6.30 -15.85 10.48
C PRO A 47 5.43 -15.14 11.53
N LEU A 48 4.14 -14.99 11.22
CA LEU A 48 3.18 -14.49 12.20
C LEU A 48 2.78 -15.62 13.14
N ALA A 49 2.63 -15.29 14.41
CA ALA A 49 2.03 -16.20 15.39
C ALA A 49 0.50 -16.15 15.28
N GLU A 50 -0.14 -17.19 15.80
CA GLU A 50 -1.59 -17.35 15.82
C GLU A 50 -2.31 -16.13 16.42
N PHE A 51 -3.41 -15.77 15.79
CA PHE A 51 -4.36 -14.77 16.24
C PHE A 51 -5.77 -15.20 15.84
N ILE A 52 -6.78 -14.66 16.51
CA ILE A 52 -8.19 -14.94 16.20
C ILE A 52 -8.94 -13.61 16.18
N LEU A 53 -9.41 -13.24 15.00
CA LEU A 53 -10.32 -12.12 14.76
C LEU A 53 -11.67 -12.65 14.26
N VAL A 54 -12.60 -11.75 13.99
CA VAL A 54 -13.95 -12.06 13.51
C VAL A 54 -14.18 -11.28 12.23
N ASP A 55 -14.61 -11.95 11.17
CA ASP A 55 -15.18 -11.38 9.97
C ASP A 55 -16.69 -11.65 9.87
N ASP A 56 -17.37 -11.05 8.88
CA ASP A 56 -18.81 -11.24 8.66
C ASP A 56 -19.13 -12.49 7.86
N GLU A 57 -18.20 -12.99 7.05
CA GLU A 57 -18.45 -14.09 6.10
C GLU A 57 -18.23 -15.45 6.75
N LYS A 58 -17.09 -15.62 7.41
CA LYS A 58 -16.65 -16.92 7.93
C LYS A 58 -16.75 -17.03 9.44
N GLY A 59 -17.02 -15.92 10.13
CA GLY A 59 -17.07 -15.82 11.58
C GLY A 59 -15.70 -15.87 12.25
N VAL A 60 -14.67 -16.44 11.62
CA VAL A 60 -13.28 -16.49 12.12
C VAL A 60 -12.33 -15.99 11.03
N PHE A 61 -11.51 -15.02 11.39
CA PHE A 61 -10.38 -14.54 10.59
C PHE A 61 -9.09 -14.77 11.40
N ASP A 62 -8.27 -15.69 10.96
CA ASP A 62 -7.07 -16.18 11.65
C ASP A 62 -5.86 -16.23 10.70
N LEU A 63 -4.75 -16.81 11.17
CA LEU A 63 -3.55 -16.98 10.35
C LEU A 63 -3.83 -17.77 9.05
N LYS A 64 -4.69 -18.79 9.09
CA LYS A 64 -5.07 -19.59 7.92
C LYS A 64 -5.82 -18.75 6.87
N SER A 65 -6.51 -17.70 7.30
CA SER A 65 -7.19 -16.76 6.42
C SER A 65 -6.19 -15.92 5.59
N LEU A 66 -4.94 -15.84 6.00
CA LEU A 66 -3.85 -15.16 5.30
C LEU A 66 -3.04 -16.09 4.38
N GLU A 67 -3.15 -17.41 4.57
CA GLU A 67 -2.42 -18.40 3.78
C GLU A 67 -2.91 -18.47 2.32
N SER A 68 -2.02 -18.90 1.42
CA SER A 68 -2.25 -19.10 -0.02
C SER A 68 -2.49 -17.82 -0.82
N ARG A 69 -2.43 -16.64 -0.20
CA ARG A 69 -2.59 -15.34 -0.87
C ARG A 69 -1.68 -14.27 -0.25
N TRP A 70 -1.24 -13.35 -1.07
CA TRP A 70 -0.64 -12.13 -0.58
C TRP A 70 -1.71 -11.25 0.07
N SER A 71 -1.49 -10.85 1.31
CA SER A 71 -2.45 -10.08 2.09
C SER A 71 -1.94 -8.67 2.35
N PHE A 72 -2.76 -7.67 2.01
CA PHE A 72 -2.51 -6.25 2.27
C PHE A 72 -3.40 -5.84 3.44
N ILE A 73 -2.82 -5.73 4.63
CA ILE A 73 -3.53 -5.46 5.88
C ILE A 73 -3.42 -3.97 6.21
N PHE A 74 -4.56 -3.33 6.39
CA PHE A 74 -4.66 -1.95 6.85
C PHE A 74 -5.46 -1.89 8.14
N PHE A 75 -4.85 -1.31 9.19
CA PHE A 75 -5.52 -1.08 10.47
C PHE A 75 -6.17 0.29 10.48
N GLY A 76 -7.40 0.38 11.01
CA GLY A 76 -8.15 1.62 11.04
C GLY A 76 -9.39 1.53 11.92
N PHE A 77 -10.34 2.42 11.71
CA PHE A 77 -11.66 2.40 12.35
C PHE A 77 -12.68 3.15 11.48
N MET A 78 -13.96 2.78 11.59
CA MET A 78 -14.99 3.29 10.68
C MET A 78 -15.31 4.78 10.88
N TYR A 79 -15.08 5.32 12.07
CA TYR A 79 -15.32 6.73 12.39
C TYR A 79 -14.12 7.65 12.08
N CYS A 80 -13.11 7.14 11.40
CA CYS A 80 -11.99 7.95 10.92
C CYS A 80 -12.47 8.88 9.79
N PRO A 81 -12.35 10.22 9.93
CA PRO A 81 -12.96 11.14 8.97
C PRO A 81 -12.19 11.28 7.66
N ASP A 82 -10.92 10.88 7.59
CA ASP A 82 -10.03 11.26 6.49
C ASP A 82 -9.15 10.09 6.03
N ILE A 83 -8.16 9.70 6.84
CA ILE A 83 -7.08 8.80 6.37
C ILE A 83 -7.59 7.39 6.00
N CYS A 84 -8.57 6.83 6.73
CA CYS A 84 -9.06 5.50 6.45
C CYS A 84 -9.82 5.41 5.10
N PRO A 85 -10.81 6.27 4.80
CA PRO A 85 -11.47 6.21 3.49
C PRO A 85 -10.52 6.53 2.35
N THR A 86 -9.58 7.47 2.52
CA THR A 86 -8.57 7.79 1.50
C THR A 86 -7.69 6.57 1.22
N THR A 87 -7.14 5.93 2.26
CA THR A 87 -6.29 4.74 2.10
C THR A 87 -7.03 3.58 1.45
N LEU A 88 -8.28 3.31 1.83
CA LEU A 88 -9.08 2.24 1.21
C LEU A 88 -9.37 2.53 -0.27
N TYR A 89 -9.64 3.78 -0.63
CA TYR A 89 -9.77 4.19 -2.03
C TYR A 89 -8.46 3.96 -2.79
N ASP A 90 -7.32 4.41 -2.27
CA ASP A 90 -6.01 4.23 -2.90
C ASP A 90 -5.67 2.74 -3.06
N LEU A 91 -5.98 1.89 -2.06
CA LEU A 91 -5.80 0.45 -2.15
C LEU A 91 -6.67 -0.18 -3.25
N SER A 92 -7.87 0.36 -3.52
CA SER A 92 -8.70 -0.08 -4.65
C SER A 92 -8.04 0.23 -6.00
N LEU A 93 -7.33 1.36 -6.10
CA LEU A 93 -6.53 1.71 -7.26
C LEU A 93 -5.32 0.78 -7.39
N VAL A 94 -4.57 0.56 -6.30
CA VAL A 94 -3.43 -0.38 -6.26
C VAL A 94 -3.84 -1.76 -6.76
N LYS A 95 -4.95 -2.31 -6.28
CA LYS A 95 -5.49 -3.60 -6.74
C LYS A 95 -5.74 -3.62 -8.24
N ARG A 96 -6.36 -2.58 -8.79
CA ARG A 96 -6.63 -2.47 -10.24
C ARG A 96 -5.33 -2.45 -11.05
N GLU A 97 -4.35 -1.68 -10.63
CA GLU A 97 -3.04 -1.62 -11.28
C GLU A 97 -2.32 -2.98 -11.21
N MET A 98 -2.36 -3.67 -10.06
CA MET A 98 -1.78 -5.02 -9.91
C MET A 98 -2.40 -6.02 -10.91
N VAL A 99 -3.72 -6.01 -11.03
CA VAL A 99 -4.44 -6.88 -11.98
C VAL A 99 -4.08 -6.51 -13.43
N ALA A 100 -3.95 -5.23 -13.75
CA ALA A 100 -3.53 -4.76 -15.07
C ALA A 100 -2.09 -5.20 -15.42
N LEU A 101 -1.22 -5.38 -14.41
CA LEU A 101 0.14 -5.92 -14.55
C LEU A 101 0.18 -7.47 -14.62
N GLY A 102 -0.97 -8.13 -14.63
CA GLY A 102 -1.10 -9.58 -14.80
C GLY A 102 -1.07 -10.38 -13.49
N ILE A 103 -1.14 -9.73 -12.33
CA ILE A 103 -1.26 -10.43 -11.04
C ILE A 103 -2.68 -10.99 -10.94
N ARG A 104 -2.79 -12.28 -10.62
CA ARG A 104 -4.10 -12.93 -10.49
C ARG A 104 -4.84 -12.40 -9.27
N GLN A 105 -6.10 -12.02 -9.46
CA GLN A 105 -6.92 -11.52 -8.35
C GLN A 105 -7.12 -12.57 -7.24
N SER A 106 -7.04 -13.86 -7.56
CA SER A 106 -7.11 -14.96 -6.59
C SER A 106 -5.92 -15.00 -5.63
N ASP A 107 -4.79 -14.42 -6.03
CA ASP A 107 -3.52 -14.52 -5.30
C ASP A 107 -3.29 -13.33 -4.36
N ILE A 108 -4.18 -12.35 -4.39
CA ILE A 108 -4.11 -11.15 -3.55
C ILE A 108 -5.41 -10.93 -2.79
N GLN A 109 -5.31 -10.43 -1.59
CA GLN A 109 -6.45 -9.97 -0.79
C GLN A 109 -6.11 -8.69 -0.04
N PHE A 110 -7.13 -7.85 0.19
CA PHE A 110 -7.02 -6.61 0.92
C PHE A 110 -7.93 -6.69 2.13
N VAL A 111 -7.36 -6.46 3.30
CA VAL A 111 -8.02 -6.69 4.59
C VAL A 111 -7.95 -5.42 5.43
N PHE A 112 -9.09 -4.86 5.74
CA PHE A 112 -9.22 -3.80 6.73
C PHE A 112 -9.52 -4.40 8.10
N ILE A 113 -8.68 -4.11 9.09
CA ILE A 113 -8.88 -4.57 10.45
C ILE A 113 -9.21 -3.37 11.33
N SER A 114 -10.46 -3.32 11.82
CA SER A 114 -10.83 -2.29 12.78
C SER A 114 -10.19 -2.57 14.13
N VAL A 115 -9.52 -1.54 14.66
CA VAL A 115 -8.93 -1.53 16.00
C VAL A 115 -9.85 -0.89 17.05
N ASP A 116 -11.12 -0.68 16.71
CA ASP A 116 -12.15 -0.13 17.58
C ASP A 116 -13.38 -1.07 17.72
N PRO A 117 -13.21 -2.24 18.33
CA PRO A 117 -14.29 -3.23 18.42
C PRO A 117 -15.47 -2.78 19.28
N ALA A 118 -15.33 -1.69 20.03
CA ALA A 118 -16.43 -1.13 20.81
C ALA A 118 -17.50 -0.56 19.90
N ARG A 119 -17.13 0.22 18.89
CA ARG A 119 -18.03 0.87 17.93
C ARG A 119 -18.23 0.07 16.64
N ASP A 120 -17.20 -0.62 16.15
CA ASP A 120 -17.17 -1.27 14.85
C ASP A 120 -17.51 -2.76 14.99
N LYS A 121 -18.55 -3.21 14.28
CA LYS A 121 -18.98 -4.61 14.25
C LYS A 121 -18.65 -5.23 12.88
N ALA A 122 -18.28 -6.51 12.85
CA ALA A 122 -17.82 -7.21 11.65
C ALA A 122 -18.72 -6.97 10.42
N ALA A 123 -20.02 -7.15 10.56
CA ALA A 123 -20.99 -6.92 9.49
C ALA A 123 -21.05 -5.46 8.99
N GLN A 124 -20.76 -4.49 9.85
CA GLN A 124 -20.70 -3.09 9.46
C GLN A 124 -19.41 -2.77 8.74
N ILE A 125 -18.29 -3.32 9.25
CA ILE A 125 -16.97 -3.17 8.64
C ILE A 125 -16.98 -3.77 7.24
N GLN A 126 -17.56 -4.98 7.06
CA GLN A 126 -17.63 -5.62 5.75
C GLN A 126 -18.39 -4.76 4.73
N ARG A 127 -19.56 -4.21 5.10
CA ARG A 127 -20.30 -3.28 4.23
C ARG A 127 -19.50 -2.00 3.92
N TYR A 128 -18.76 -1.50 4.88
CA TYR A 128 -17.94 -0.30 4.73
C TYR A 128 -16.81 -0.53 3.72
N VAL A 129 -16.06 -1.62 3.82
CA VAL A 129 -14.94 -1.88 2.90
C VAL A 129 -15.41 -2.24 1.50
N GLN A 130 -16.54 -2.91 1.36
CA GLN A 130 -17.16 -3.25 0.07
C GLN A 130 -17.62 -2.02 -0.73
N TYR A 131 -17.79 -0.88 -0.09
CA TYR A 131 -18.02 0.38 -0.79
C TYR A 131 -16.84 0.79 -1.66
N PHE A 132 -15.60 0.46 -1.26
CA PHE A 132 -14.39 0.78 -2.00
C PHE A 132 -14.04 -0.30 -3.04
N ASP A 133 -14.15 -1.56 -2.66
CA ASP A 133 -14.01 -2.71 -3.58
C ASP A 133 -14.80 -3.91 -3.04
N PRO A 134 -15.66 -4.55 -3.86
CA PRO A 134 -16.46 -5.70 -3.44
C PRO A 134 -15.68 -6.90 -2.89
N ALA A 135 -14.39 -7.02 -3.25
CA ALA A 135 -13.53 -8.11 -2.78
C ALA A 135 -12.71 -7.75 -1.53
N PHE A 136 -12.87 -6.56 -0.98
CA PHE A 136 -12.21 -6.19 0.27
C PHE A 136 -12.85 -6.92 1.44
N LEU A 137 -12.01 -7.34 2.38
CA LEU A 137 -12.41 -8.05 3.60
C LEU A 137 -12.33 -7.10 4.79
N GLY A 138 -13.29 -7.23 5.69
CA GLY A 138 -13.35 -6.47 6.93
C GLY A 138 -13.33 -7.38 8.14
N ALA A 139 -12.45 -7.12 9.10
CA ALA A 139 -12.34 -7.89 10.33
C ALA A 139 -12.18 -7.00 11.56
N THR A 140 -12.46 -7.55 12.72
CA THR A 140 -12.16 -6.96 14.04
C THR A 140 -12.02 -8.09 15.07
N GLY A 141 -11.80 -7.75 16.32
CA GLY A 141 -11.69 -8.77 17.36
C GLY A 141 -11.60 -8.19 18.77
N SER A 142 -11.30 -9.03 19.75
CA SER A 142 -11.03 -8.53 21.09
C SER A 142 -9.76 -7.66 21.10
N ILE A 143 -9.70 -6.67 21.99
CA ILE A 143 -8.52 -5.80 22.15
C ILE A 143 -7.23 -6.62 22.34
N GLY A 144 -7.30 -7.75 23.07
CA GLY A 144 -6.15 -8.63 23.26
C GLY A 144 -5.64 -9.25 21.96
N GLN A 145 -6.54 -9.72 21.08
CA GLN A 145 -6.18 -10.29 19.79
C GLN A 145 -5.70 -9.22 18.80
N LEU A 146 -6.34 -8.07 18.77
CA LEU A 146 -5.88 -6.92 18.00
C LEU A 146 -4.48 -6.47 18.43
N THR A 147 -4.24 -6.35 19.74
CA THR A 147 -2.91 -6.03 20.29
C THR A 147 -1.86 -7.09 19.95
N ASN A 148 -2.24 -8.36 19.95
CA ASN A 148 -1.35 -9.45 19.56
C ASN A 148 -0.90 -9.29 18.10
N LEU A 149 -1.83 -9.14 17.16
CA LEU A 149 -1.52 -9.04 15.74
C LEU A 149 -0.77 -7.73 15.42
N THR A 150 -1.25 -6.59 15.93
CA THR A 150 -0.62 -5.29 15.66
C THR A 150 0.81 -5.20 16.19
N ARG A 151 1.11 -5.85 17.33
CA ARG A 151 2.48 -5.91 17.86
C ARG A 151 3.42 -6.70 16.94
N GLN A 152 2.96 -7.80 16.37
CA GLN A 152 3.75 -8.61 15.44
C GLN A 152 4.12 -7.84 14.16
N LEU A 153 3.21 -7.00 13.69
CA LEU A 153 3.38 -6.18 12.48
C LEU A 153 4.02 -4.81 12.77
N GLY A 154 4.26 -4.45 14.04
CA GLY A 154 4.76 -3.13 14.39
C GLY A 154 3.74 -2.01 14.13
N ALA A 155 2.46 -2.30 14.28
CA ALA A 155 1.32 -1.41 14.03
C ALA A 155 0.64 -0.95 15.34
N PRO A 156 1.28 -0.11 16.17
CA PRO A 156 0.68 0.30 17.42
C PRO A 156 -0.62 1.06 17.20
N PHE A 157 -1.59 0.82 18.07
CA PHE A 157 -2.81 1.60 18.11
C PHE A 157 -3.15 1.98 19.57
N ARG A 158 -3.95 3.01 19.73
CA ARG A 158 -4.51 3.42 21.01
C ARG A 158 -5.94 3.89 20.78
N ALA A 159 -6.88 3.26 21.45
CA ALA A 159 -8.25 3.72 21.58
C ALA A 159 -8.44 4.23 23.01
N GLU A 160 -8.83 5.48 23.15
CA GLU A 160 -9.11 6.09 24.46
C GLU A 160 -10.61 6.36 24.55
N PRO A 161 -11.42 5.38 24.99
CA PRO A 161 -12.84 5.63 25.21
C PRO A 161 -12.98 6.61 26.36
N GLU A 162 -13.37 7.84 26.05
CA GLU A 162 -13.78 8.79 27.08
C GLU A 162 -15.05 8.32 27.75
N THR A 163 -15.08 8.41 29.06
CA THR A 163 -16.00 7.73 29.97
C THR A 163 -17.46 8.19 29.90
N SER A 164 -17.83 9.16 29.08
CA SER A 164 -19.20 9.73 29.07
C SER A 164 -19.81 9.98 27.68
N THR A 165 -19.03 9.96 26.61
CA THR A 165 -19.52 10.14 25.26
C THR A 165 -18.85 9.11 24.35
N ASN A 166 -19.61 8.49 23.42
CA ASN A 166 -19.04 7.61 22.40
C ASN A 166 -18.16 8.35 21.37
N VAL A 167 -17.71 9.56 21.69
CA VAL A 167 -16.84 10.40 20.86
C VAL A 167 -15.45 10.34 21.43
N TYR A 168 -14.59 9.54 20.81
CA TYR A 168 -13.18 9.46 21.13
C TYR A 168 -12.37 9.20 19.86
N GLU A 169 -11.13 9.60 19.89
CA GLU A 169 -10.18 9.36 18.80
C GLU A 169 -9.47 8.02 18.98
N VAL A 170 -9.09 7.43 17.86
CA VAL A 170 -8.25 6.24 17.81
C VAL A 170 -6.99 6.58 17.03
N THR A 171 -5.84 6.50 17.70
CA THR A 171 -4.55 6.62 17.04
C THR A 171 -4.14 5.27 16.51
N HIS A 172 -3.76 5.19 15.24
CA HIS A 172 -3.27 3.98 14.59
C HIS A 172 -2.23 4.31 13.52
N SER A 173 -1.50 3.30 13.05
CA SER A 173 -0.59 3.44 11.91
C SER A 173 -1.38 3.60 10.61
N SER A 174 -0.93 4.50 9.73
CA SER A 174 -1.48 4.68 8.38
C SER A 174 -0.82 3.77 7.34
N ALA A 175 0.16 2.96 7.73
CA ALA A 175 0.84 2.03 6.84
C ALA A 175 -0.03 0.81 6.50
N VAL A 176 0.25 0.19 5.34
CA VAL A 176 -0.33 -1.08 4.91
C VAL A 176 0.74 -2.16 5.05
N TYR A 177 0.39 -3.26 5.70
CA TYR A 177 1.28 -4.36 6.03
C TYR A 177 1.09 -5.49 5.03
N VAL A 178 2.19 -5.98 4.44
CA VAL A 178 2.16 -7.03 3.42
C VAL A 178 2.55 -8.35 4.07
N VAL A 179 1.66 -9.33 3.95
CA VAL A 179 1.89 -10.72 4.42
C VAL A 179 1.90 -11.63 3.20
N ASP A 180 2.88 -12.54 3.16
CA ASP A 180 3.04 -13.50 2.06
C ASP A 180 2.09 -14.70 2.16
N PRO A 181 2.00 -15.56 1.12
CA PRO A 181 1.13 -16.73 1.11
C PRO A 181 1.44 -17.80 2.18
N LEU A 182 2.58 -17.70 2.85
CA LEU A 182 2.97 -18.57 3.95
C LEU A 182 2.62 -17.99 5.33
N GLY A 183 1.96 -16.84 5.36
CA GLY A 183 1.62 -16.15 6.62
C GLY A 183 2.80 -15.41 7.26
N HIS A 184 3.80 -15.01 6.46
CA HIS A 184 4.94 -14.26 6.98
C HIS A 184 4.79 -12.76 6.69
N TYR A 185 5.17 -11.92 7.65
CA TYR A 185 5.29 -10.49 7.46
C TYR A 185 6.43 -10.19 6.47
N ALA A 186 6.06 -9.75 5.27
CA ALA A 186 6.94 -9.66 4.10
C ALA A 186 7.31 -8.23 3.71
N GLY A 187 6.58 -7.23 4.16
CA GLY A 187 6.85 -5.85 3.78
C GLY A 187 5.83 -4.84 4.29
N ILE A 188 6.10 -3.57 4.02
CA ILE A 188 5.26 -2.45 4.44
C ILE A 188 5.13 -1.43 3.31
N ILE A 189 3.94 -0.85 3.16
CA ILE A 189 3.66 0.27 2.28
C ILE A 189 3.39 1.49 3.16
N SER A 190 4.17 2.55 2.97
CA SER A 190 4.06 3.78 3.75
C SER A 190 3.44 4.90 2.92
N PRO A 191 2.44 5.63 3.43
CA PRO A 191 1.90 6.80 2.77
C PRO A 191 2.87 7.99 2.85
N PRO A 192 2.77 8.96 1.90
CA PRO A 192 1.91 8.89 0.73
C PRO A 192 2.45 7.91 -0.31
N PHE A 193 1.56 7.20 -1.01
CA PHE A 193 1.97 6.28 -2.07
C PHE A 193 1.16 6.52 -3.36
N VAL A 194 1.78 6.18 -4.48
CA VAL A 194 1.16 6.22 -5.80
C VAL A 194 0.78 4.79 -6.18
N ALA A 195 -0.47 4.57 -6.59
CA ALA A 195 -0.99 3.23 -6.86
C ALA A 195 -0.17 2.45 -7.91
N SER A 196 0.21 3.11 -9.01
CA SER A 196 1.06 2.50 -10.05
C SER A 196 2.43 2.07 -9.55
N ASP A 197 3.03 2.86 -8.65
CA ASP A 197 4.36 2.59 -8.13
C ASP A 197 4.34 1.41 -7.16
N VAL A 198 3.35 1.36 -6.26
CA VAL A 198 3.12 0.22 -5.36
C VAL A 198 2.86 -1.04 -6.17
N ALA A 199 2.00 -0.98 -7.20
CA ALA A 199 1.68 -2.12 -8.04
C ALA A 199 2.90 -2.64 -8.80
N ALA A 200 3.75 -1.74 -9.36
CA ALA A 200 4.97 -2.11 -10.06
C ALA A 200 5.98 -2.79 -9.11
N GLN A 201 6.22 -2.19 -7.93
CA GLN A 201 7.13 -2.75 -6.92
C GLN A 201 6.64 -4.10 -6.39
N PHE A 202 5.32 -4.23 -6.16
CA PHE A 202 4.75 -5.51 -5.75
C PHE A 202 4.83 -6.56 -6.87
N ALA A 203 4.66 -6.19 -8.13
CA ALA A 203 4.79 -7.13 -9.26
C ALA A 203 6.19 -7.72 -9.36
N GLU A 204 7.24 -6.98 -9.01
CA GLU A 204 8.61 -7.51 -8.91
C GLU A 204 8.72 -8.55 -7.79
N LEU A 205 8.19 -8.22 -6.61
CA LEU A 205 8.17 -9.13 -5.45
C LEU A 205 7.37 -10.41 -5.73
N TYR A 206 6.22 -10.28 -6.38
CA TYR A 206 5.34 -11.38 -6.74
C TYR A 206 6.03 -12.36 -7.71
N ARG A 207 6.64 -11.85 -8.79
CA ARG A 207 7.37 -12.68 -9.78
C ARG A 207 8.59 -13.36 -9.17
N ALA A 208 9.31 -12.67 -8.28
CA ALA A 208 10.44 -13.26 -7.57
C ALA A 208 10.01 -14.44 -6.68
N ASN A 209 8.82 -14.35 -6.08
CA ASN A 209 8.27 -15.43 -5.26
C ASN A 209 7.80 -16.63 -6.11
N GLU A 210 7.11 -16.40 -7.24
CA GLU A 210 6.72 -17.47 -8.17
C GLU A 210 7.96 -18.21 -8.73
N GLY A 211 9.02 -17.49 -9.06
CA GLY A 211 10.28 -18.09 -9.54
C GLY A 211 10.96 -18.96 -8.48
N LEU A 212 10.83 -18.61 -7.20
CA LEU A 212 11.39 -19.41 -6.09
C LEU A 212 10.57 -20.69 -5.86
N GLU A 213 9.24 -20.61 -5.92
CA GLU A 213 8.35 -21.78 -5.77
C GLU A 213 8.59 -22.81 -6.88
N LEU A 214 8.77 -22.36 -8.12
CA LEU A 214 9.10 -23.23 -9.25
C LEU A 214 10.48 -23.91 -9.10
N ALA A 215 11.46 -23.22 -8.53
CA ALA A 215 12.81 -23.74 -8.32
C ALA A 215 12.91 -24.74 -7.13
N LEU A 216 11.99 -24.69 -6.17
CA LEU A 216 11.94 -25.57 -4.99
C LEU A 216 10.98 -26.75 -5.16
N GLY A 217 10.15 -26.75 -6.20
CA GLY A 217 9.16 -27.79 -6.49
C GLY A 217 9.68 -28.95 -7.37
N ASP A 218 10.95 -28.89 -7.80
CA ASP A 218 11.68 -29.96 -8.50
C ASP A 218 12.59 -30.73 -7.51
#